data_7a91c7aba9724bc188ba342971725e81
#
_entry.id   7a91c7aba9724bc188ba342971725e81
#
_cell.length_a   1.000
_cell.length_b   1.000
_cell.length_c   1.000
_cell.angle_alpha   90.00
_cell.angle_beta   90.00
_cell.angle_gamma   90.00
#
_symmetry.space_group_name_H-M   'P 1'
#
loop_
_entity.id
_entity.type
_entity.pdbx_description
1 polymer ?
#
loop_
_entity_poly.entity_id
_entity_poly.type
_entity_poly.pdbx_seq_one_letter_code
_entity_poly.pdbx_strand_id
1 'polypeptide(L)'
;FDRELIQEIGDVVSTEGRAKFNEFSRRGDHGIYKGLTFWAPNVNIFRDPRWGRGHETYGEDPYLTGELGCAYIKGLQGPDPEHPKAAACAKHFAVHSGPEALRHQFNAQVSKHDLYDTYLYAFKRCVKDAKVEAVMGAYNRVNGEPACGSKGLQNGLEKISKILMSALLIMIVVLAVHSFTLSGAGEGIRFYLIPNLKTVKEVGFGNVVSAAMNQAFFTLSLGVAAMEIFGSYMGKYHTLAGEGLRICALDTFVAIMAGLIIFPAGSIPPGNSQILQQSCYTKNHLSAKIELFRLLFNERKGDFNGKSNKFYG
;
A
#
# COMPACT_ATOMS: atom_id res chain seq x y z
N PHE A 1 -8.74 29.84 14.59
CA PHE A 1 -8.27 28.52 14.11
C PHE A 1 -6.79 28.64 13.76
N ASP A 2 -5.96 27.76 14.35
CA ASP A 2 -4.51 27.82 14.28
C ASP A 2 -3.99 26.64 13.43
N ARG A 3 -3.48 26.94 12.23
CA ARG A 3 -2.95 25.94 11.30
C ARG A 3 -1.59 25.41 11.76
N GLU A 4 -0.79 26.25 12.38
CA GLU A 4 0.54 25.90 12.87
C GLU A 4 0.42 24.88 13.98
N LEU A 5 -0.46 25.15 14.96
CA LEU A 5 -0.76 24.21 16.02
C LEU A 5 -1.26 22.84 15.49
N ILE A 6 -2.15 22.83 14.50
CA ILE A 6 -2.65 21.57 13.89
C ILE A 6 -1.51 20.82 13.19
N GLN A 7 -0.59 21.52 12.55
CA GLN A 7 0.58 20.90 11.95
C GLN A 7 1.53 20.32 13.01
N GLU A 8 1.78 21.02 14.10
CA GLU A 8 2.57 20.53 15.23
C GLU A 8 1.93 19.28 15.86
N ILE A 9 0.61 19.28 16.05
CA ILE A 9 -0.12 18.08 16.52
C ILE A 9 0.14 16.89 15.59
N GLY A 10 0.06 17.08 14.27
CA GLY A 10 0.37 16.03 13.29
C GLY A 10 1.81 15.53 13.41
N ASP A 11 2.76 16.43 13.61
CA ASP A 11 4.18 16.11 13.78
C ASP A 11 4.44 15.29 15.07
N VAL A 12 3.85 15.69 16.18
CA VAL A 12 3.93 14.93 17.45
C VAL A 12 3.34 13.54 17.29
N VAL A 13 2.13 13.43 16.70
CA VAL A 13 1.46 12.14 16.48
C VAL A 13 2.32 11.20 15.63
N SER A 14 2.93 11.70 14.56
CA SER A 14 3.80 10.87 13.70
C SER A 14 5.10 10.48 14.39
N THR A 15 5.66 11.36 15.24
CA THR A 15 6.86 11.08 16.02
C THR A 15 6.61 9.95 17.04
N GLU A 16 5.51 10.03 17.79
CA GLU A 16 5.12 8.97 18.71
C GLU A 16 4.79 7.66 17.98
N GLY A 17 4.08 7.75 16.86
CA GLY A 17 3.76 6.60 16.02
C GLY A 17 5.01 5.90 15.52
N ARG A 18 6.00 6.66 15.05
CA ARG A 18 7.30 6.17 14.61
C ARG A 18 8.08 5.50 15.75
N ALA A 19 8.08 6.10 16.92
CA ALA A 19 8.73 5.52 18.10
C ALA A 19 8.11 4.18 18.50
N LYS A 20 6.76 4.09 18.52
CA LYS A 20 6.03 2.84 18.77
C LYS A 20 6.30 1.79 17.71
N PHE A 21 6.28 2.18 16.43
CA PHE A 21 6.59 1.29 15.31
C PHE A 21 8.00 0.70 15.42
N ASN A 22 9.00 1.52 15.73
CA ASN A 22 10.38 1.07 15.89
C ASN A 22 10.51 0.06 17.05
N GLU A 23 9.83 0.31 18.17
CA GLU A 23 9.84 -0.61 19.31
C GLU A 23 9.13 -1.93 18.99
N PHE A 24 7.97 -1.89 18.34
CA PHE A 24 7.29 -3.10 17.88
C PHE A 24 8.14 -3.89 16.88
N SER A 25 8.77 -3.21 15.92
CA SER A 25 9.66 -3.84 14.93
C SER A 25 10.89 -4.47 15.60
N ARG A 26 11.46 -3.82 16.63
CA ARG A 26 12.58 -4.36 17.40
C ARG A 26 12.22 -5.66 18.12
N ARG A 27 10.95 -5.81 18.53
CA ARG A 27 10.41 -7.01 19.16
C ARG A 27 9.90 -8.07 18.17
N GLY A 28 9.97 -7.81 16.86
CA GLY A 28 9.38 -8.68 15.83
C GLY A 28 7.85 -8.70 15.83
N ASP A 29 7.21 -7.69 16.42
CA ASP A 29 5.77 -7.60 16.55
C ASP A 29 5.18 -6.73 15.44
N HIS A 30 4.62 -7.37 14.41
CA HIS A 30 4.02 -6.75 13.23
C HIS A 30 2.49 -6.92 13.20
N GLY A 31 1.86 -7.00 14.36
CA GLY A 31 0.42 -7.15 14.50
C GLY A 31 -0.38 -5.96 13.95
N ILE A 32 -1.70 -6.12 13.95
CA ILE A 32 -2.64 -5.10 13.48
C ILE A 32 -2.47 -3.78 14.30
N TYR A 33 -2.64 -2.62 13.66
CA TYR A 33 -2.47 -1.28 14.24
C TYR A 33 -1.04 -0.89 14.66
N LYS A 34 -0.03 -1.63 14.22
CA LYS A 34 1.39 -1.36 14.53
C LYS A 34 2.17 -0.80 13.35
N GLY A 35 1.49 -0.46 12.26
CA GLY A 35 2.08 0.14 11.06
C GLY A 35 2.19 1.66 11.11
N LEU A 36 2.72 2.24 10.03
CA LEU A 36 2.91 3.68 9.86
C LEU A 36 1.89 4.32 8.91
N THR A 37 0.83 3.62 8.54
CA THR A 37 -0.29 4.19 7.81
C THR A 37 -1.39 4.59 8.79
N PHE A 38 -1.62 5.89 8.92
CA PHE A 38 -2.59 6.47 9.84
C PHE A 38 -3.88 6.80 9.09
N TRP A 39 -5.01 6.27 9.57
CA TRP A 39 -6.33 6.53 8.98
C TRP A 39 -6.88 7.88 9.45
N ALA A 40 -6.15 8.94 9.14
CA ALA A 40 -6.42 10.32 9.49
C ALA A 40 -5.81 11.27 8.44
N PRO A 41 -6.38 12.49 8.29
CA PRO A 41 -7.49 13.11 9.02
C PRO A 41 -8.88 12.74 8.47
N ASN A 42 -9.94 12.97 9.29
CA ASN A 42 -11.32 12.96 8.82
C ASN A 42 -11.69 14.35 8.29
N VAL A 43 -11.75 14.49 6.96
CA VAL A 43 -12.07 15.75 6.26
C VAL A 43 -13.50 15.78 5.72
N ASN A 44 -14.39 14.94 6.25
CA ASN A 44 -15.79 15.02 5.93
C ASN A 44 -16.42 16.29 6.49
N ILE A 45 -17.39 16.84 5.78
CA ILE A 45 -18.17 17.99 6.22
C ILE A 45 -19.24 17.53 7.21
N PHE A 46 -19.26 18.11 8.41
CA PHE A 46 -20.26 17.83 9.43
C PHE A 46 -21.58 18.55 9.11
N ARG A 47 -22.53 17.85 8.50
CA ARG A 47 -23.83 18.44 8.08
C ARG A 47 -25.03 17.87 8.82
N ASP A 48 -24.95 16.67 9.38
CA ASP A 48 -26.07 16.02 10.07
C ASP A 48 -25.68 15.74 11.52
N PRO A 49 -26.39 16.34 12.51
CA PRO A 49 -26.06 16.16 13.93
C PRO A 49 -26.26 14.71 14.42
N ARG A 50 -27.00 13.88 13.66
CA ARG A 50 -27.19 12.46 13.97
C ARG A 50 -26.02 11.59 13.53
N TRP A 51 -25.01 12.16 12.88
CA TRP A 51 -23.82 11.43 12.51
C TRP A 51 -22.91 11.21 13.70
N GLY A 52 -22.70 9.95 14.11
CA GLY A 52 -21.95 9.57 15.32
C GLY A 52 -20.47 9.91 15.31
N ARG A 53 -19.90 10.32 14.17
CA ARG A 53 -18.48 10.67 14.02
C ARG A 53 -18.24 12.15 13.75
N GLY A 54 -19.21 12.99 13.98
CA GLY A 54 -19.08 14.44 13.79
C GLY A 54 -17.93 15.07 14.56
N HIS A 55 -17.68 14.60 15.79
CA HIS A 55 -16.58 15.07 16.65
C HIS A 55 -15.18 14.77 16.10
N GLU A 56 -15.03 13.90 15.13
CA GLU A 56 -13.72 13.64 14.46
C GLU A 56 -13.40 14.68 13.39
N THR A 57 -14.30 15.59 13.07
CA THR A 57 -14.17 16.51 11.93
C THR A 57 -13.78 17.92 12.34
N TYR A 58 -13.39 18.73 11.36
CA TYR A 58 -13.08 20.16 11.55
C TYR A 58 -14.33 21.06 11.44
N GLY A 59 -15.53 20.48 11.32
CA GLY A 59 -16.78 21.22 11.26
C GLY A 59 -17.46 21.16 9.89
N GLU A 60 -18.28 22.17 9.60
CA GLU A 60 -19.15 22.21 8.41
C GLU A 60 -18.60 23.07 7.27
N ASP A 61 -17.57 23.87 7.51
CA ASP A 61 -16.98 24.72 6.49
C ASP A 61 -15.92 23.97 5.67
N PRO A 62 -16.08 23.89 4.33
CA PRO A 62 -15.16 23.14 3.47
C PRO A 62 -13.79 23.80 3.34
N TYR A 63 -13.69 25.11 3.40
CA TYR A 63 -12.43 25.84 3.34
C TYR A 63 -11.60 25.58 4.60
N LEU A 64 -12.19 25.80 5.77
CA LEU A 64 -11.55 25.52 7.05
C LEU A 64 -11.10 24.08 7.16
N THR A 65 -11.98 23.12 6.79
CA THR A 65 -11.67 21.69 6.78
C THR A 65 -10.47 21.40 5.86
N GLY A 66 -10.41 22.03 4.70
CA GLY A 66 -9.28 21.90 3.77
C GLY A 66 -7.97 22.43 4.34
N GLU A 67 -8.00 23.61 4.97
CA GLU A 67 -6.80 24.23 5.58
C GLU A 67 -6.25 23.40 6.74
N LEU A 68 -7.11 23.03 7.69
CA LEU A 68 -6.69 22.26 8.87
C LEU A 68 -6.33 20.82 8.50
N GLY A 69 -7.07 20.19 7.57
CA GLY A 69 -6.74 18.86 7.05
C GLY A 69 -5.36 18.83 6.37
N CYS A 70 -5.04 19.83 5.55
CA CYS A 70 -3.72 19.96 4.92
C CYS A 70 -2.61 20.17 5.95
N ALA A 71 -2.83 21.01 6.96
CA ALA A 71 -1.87 21.25 8.02
C ALA A 71 -1.56 19.96 8.78
N TYR A 72 -2.59 19.23 9.19
CA TYR A 72 -2.44 17.94 9.87
C TYR A 72 -1.66 16.92 9.03
N ILE A 73 -1.99 16.79 7.74
CA ILE A 73 -1.31 15.87 6.82
C ILE A 73 0.17 16.22 6.70
N LYS A 74 0.51 17.50 6.53
CA LYS A 74 1.90 17.96 6.43
C LYS A 74 2.69 17.64 7.70
N GLY A 75 2.09 17.86 8.86
CA GLY A 75 2.71 17.47 10.14
C GLY A 75 2.89 15.96 10.25
N LEU A 76 1.85 15.17 9.94
CA LEU A 76 1.89 13.72 10.03
C LEU A 76 2.93 13.09 9.08
N GLN A 77 3.02 13.57 7.85
CA GLN A 77 3.96 13.07 6.84
C GLN A 77 5.38 13.61 7.01
N GLY A 78 5.53 14.78 7.64
CA GLY A 78 6.82 15.45 7.83
C GLY A 78 7.28 16.22 6.60
N PRO A 79 8.45 16.87 6.68
CA PRO A 79 8.94 17.79 5.64
C PRO A 79 9.60 17.10 4.44
N ASP A 80 10.00 15.84 4.58
CA ASP A 80 10.69 15.09 3.53
C ASP A 80 9.68 14.21 2.76
N PRO A 81 9.36 14.55 1.50
CA PRO A 81 8.40 13.79 0.71
C PRO A 81 8.93 12.42 0.27
N GLU A 82 10.24 12.19 0.25
CA GLU A 82 10.82 10.90 -0.11
C GLU A 82 10.86 9.93 1.08
N HIS A 83 10.91 10.48 2.31
CA HIS A 83 10.97 9.70 3.54
C HIS A 83 9.91 10.16 4.55
N PRO A 84 8.62 9.94 4.28
CA PRO A 84 7.56 10.40 5.17
C PRO A 84 7.66 9.73 6.55
N LYS A 85 7.40 10.52 7.61
CA LYS A 85 7.38 10.03 8.99
C LYS A 85 6.29 8.97 9.19
N ALA A 86 5.12 9.24 8.64
CA ALA A 86 3.99 8.31 8.57
C ALA A 86 3.15 8.64 7.32
N ALA A 87 2.39 7.68 6.82
CA ALA A 87 1.47 7.89 5.72
C ALA A 87 0.11 8.38 6.25
N ALA A 88 -0.33 9.56 5.83
CA ALA A 88 -1.67 10.07 6.11
C ALA A 88 -2.71 9.47 5.15
N CYS A 89 -3.96 9.37 5.62
CA CYS A 89 -5.08 8.87 4.82
C CYS A 89 -6.30 9.75 5.02
N ALA A 90 -6.56 10.65 4.08
CA ALA A 90 -7.75 11.50 4.12
C ALA A 90 -9.02 10.65 3.98
N LYS A 91 -10.00 10.85 4.87
CA LYS A 91 -11.21 10.02 4.92
C LYS A 91 -12.46 10.83 5.22
N HIS A 92 -13.60 10.31 4.88
CA HIS A 92 -14.00 9.15 4.06
C HIS A 92 -14.54 9.66 2.73
N PHE A 93 -13.99 9.23 1.63
CA PHE A 93 -14.32 9.74 0.29
C PHE A 93 -15.53 9.00 -0.29
N ALA A 94 -16.69 9.61 -0.46
CA ALA A 94 -17.04 10.99 -0.15
C ALA A 94 -18.46 11.06 0.42
N VAL A 95 -18.84 12.25 0.94
CA VAL A 95 -20.19 12.58 1.42
C VAL A 95 -20.68 11.65 2.55
N HIS A 96 -19.81 11.32 3.48
CA HIS A 96 -20.02 10.30 4.53
C HIS A 96 -20.70 10.84 5.81
N SER A 97 -21.36 11.95 5.81
CA SER A 97 -21.95 12.57 6.99
C SER A 97 -23.48 12.41 7.04
N GLY A 98 -23.94 11.17 7.02
CA GLY A 98 -25.36 10.82 7.18
C GLY A 98 -25.69 10.33 8.58
N PRO A 99 -27.00 10.08 8.88
CA PRO A 99 -27.42 9.54 10.16
C PRO A 99 -26.70 8.24 10.51
N GLU A 100 -26.22 8.13 11.76
CA GLU A 100 -25.41 6.99 12.19
C GLU A 100 -26.11 5.64 12.03
N ALA A 101 -27.39 5.57 12.31
CA ALA A 101 -28.20 4.36 12.14
C ALA A 101 -28.22 3.84 10.69
N LEU A 102 -27.91 4.69 9.72
CA LEU A 102 -27.90 4.36 8.28
C LEU A 102 -26.50 4.23 7.71
N ARG A 103 -25.44 4.21 8.53
CA ARG A 103 -24.05 4.24 8.10
C ARG A 103 -23.73 3.35 6.90
N HIS A 104 -24.22 2.10 6.89
CA HIS A 104 -23.95 1.10 5.86
C HIS A 104 -24.97 1.09 4.71
N GLN A 105 -26.08 1.84 4.85
CA GLN A 105 -27.18 1.87 3.87
C GLN A 105 -27.41 3.28 3.31
N PHE A 106 -26.76 4.28 3.88
CA PHE A 106 -26.95 5.68 3.53
C PHE A 106 -26.65 5.93 2.05
N ASN A 107 -27.60 6.57 1.38
CA ASN A 107 -27.43 7.03 0.01
C ASN A 107 -27.52 8.55 -0.01
N ALA A 108 -26.38 9.21 -0.06
CA ALA A 108 -26.31 10.66 -0.10
C ALA A 108 -26.81 11.17 -1.45
N GLN A 109 -27.87 11.99 -1.41
CA GLN A 109 -28.35 12.72 -2.57
C GLN A 109 -27.69 14.09 -2.57
N VAL A 110 -26.89 14.37 -3.60
CA VAL A 110 -26.12 15.60 -3.68
C VAL A 110 -26.11 16.12 -5.12
N SER A 111 -26.28 17.45 -5.29
CA SER A 111 -26.11 18.07 -6.59
C SER A 111 -24.66 18.00 -7.06
N LYS A 112 -24.43 18.12 -8.37
CA LYS A 112 -23.05 18.19 -8.88
C LYS A 112 -22.32 19.41 -8.36
N HIS A 113 -22.99 20.53 -8.20
CA HIS A 113 -22.45 21.76 -7.65
C HIS A 113 -21.97 21.55 -6.21
N ASP A 114 -22.86 21.07 -5.31
CA ASP A 114 -22.52 20.86 -3.90
C ASP A 114 -21.45 19.80 -3.73
N LEU A 115 -21.46 18.77 -4.60
CA LEU A 115 -20.43 17.73 -4.56
C LEU A 115 -19.04 18.33 -4.73
N TYR A 116 -18.84 19.21 -5.70
CA TYR A 116 -17.51 19.77 -5.99
C TYR A 116 -17.13 20.94 -5.07
N ASP A 117 -18.08 21.79 -4.74
CA ASP A 117 -17.81 23.01 -3.96
C ASP A 117 -17.73 22.74 -2.46
N THR A 118 -18.51 21.76 -1.96
CA THR A 118 -18.58 21.47 -0.53
C THR A 118 -17.86 20.18 -0.18
N TYR A 119 -18.30 19.04 -0.74
CA TYR A 119 -17.87 17.74 -0.24
C TYR A 119 -16.53 17.26 -0.75
N LEU A 120 -16.13 17.64 -1.97
CA LEU A 120 -14.84 17.25 -2.54
C LEU A 120 -13.74 18.30 -2.35
N TYR A 121 -14.09 19.51 -1.91
CA TYR A 121 -13.14 20.60 -1.77
C TYR A 121 -11.96 20.26 -0.88
N ALA A 122 -12.21 19.79 0.35
CA ALA A 122 -11.17 19.42 1.30
C ALA A 122 -10.31 18.26 0.78
N PHE A 123 -10.90 17.23 0.17
CA PHE A 123 -10.14 16.14 -0.45
C PHE A 123 -9.22 16.63 -1.57
N LYS A 124 -9.73 17.51 -2.43
CA LYS A 124 -8.93 18.12 -3.50
C LYS A 124 -7.72 18.85 -2.93
N ARG A 125 -7.89 19.62 -1.83
CA ARG A 125 -6.81 20.31 -1.14
C ARG A 125 -5.81 19.31 -0.54
N CYS A 126 -6.28 18.29 0.17
CA CYS A 126 -5.42 17.26 0.75
C CYS A 126 -4.54 16.57 -0.30
N VAL A 127 -5.10 16.27 -1.49
CA VAL A 127 -4.34 15.63 -2.59
C VAL A 127 -3.38 16.61 -3.26
N LYS A 128 -3.84 17.83 -3.60
CA LYS A 128 -3.04 18.77 -4.39
C LYS A 128 -1.99 19.51 -3.57
N ASP A 129 -2.36 19.99 -2.36
CA ASP A 129 -1.57 20.95 -1.60
C ASP A 129 -0.80 20.27 -0.45
N ALA A 130 -1.34 19.19 0.11
CA ALA A 130 -0.69 18.42 1.17
C ALA A 130 -0.07 17.11 0.70
N LYS A 131 -0.32 16.67 -0.55
CA LYS A 131 0.24 15.43 -1.12
C LYS A 131 -0.04 14.22 -0.23
N VAL A 132 -1.30 14.08 0.22
CA VAL A 132 -1.70 12.96 1.07
C VAL A 132 -1.40 11.62 0.42
N GLU A 133 -0.80 10.69 1.17
CA GLU A 133 -0.38 9.38 0.67
C GLU A 133 -1.55 8.46 0.28
N ALA A 134 -2.68 8.57 0.99
CA ALA A 134 -3.83 7.72 0.75
C ALA A 134 -5.15 8.44 0.94
N VAL A 135 -6.20 7.91 0.33
CA VAL A 135 -7.59 8.36 0.50
C VAL A 135 -8.46 7.13 0.77
N MET A 136 -9.21 7.16 1.87
CA MET A 136 -10.10 6.07 2.24
C MET A 136 -11.51 6.31 1.70
N GLY A 137 -12.04 5.36 0.95
CA GLY A 137 -13.41 5.39 0.47
C GLY A 137 -14.46 5.27 1.59
N ALA A 138 -15.62 5.89 1.38
CA ALA A 138 -16.74 5.82 2.31
C ALA A 138 -17.62 4.60 2.07
N TYR A 139 -18.33 4.15 3.11
CA TYR A 139 -19.25 3.01 3.02
C TYR A 139 -20.57 3.35 2.31
N ASN A 140 -20.97 4.62 2.32
CA ASN A 140 -22.24 5.06 1.78
C ASN A 140 -22.26 5.06 0.24
N ARG A 141 -23.46 5.20 -0.28
CA ARG A 141 -23.69 5.53 -1.69
C ARG A 141 -23.76 7.04 -1.89
N VAL A 142 -23.44 7.47 -3.09
CA VAL A 142 -23.62 8.86 -3.55
C VAL A 142 -24.44 8.80 -4.84
N ASN A 143 -25.61 9.41 -4.82
CA ASN A 143 -26.56 9.42 -5.95
C ASN A 143 -26.86 8.01 -6.49
N GLY A 144 -26.99 7.03 -5.59
CA GLY A 144 -27.30 5.64 -5.92
C GLY A 144 -26.10 4.76 -6.21
N GLU A 145 -24.92 5.31 -6.46
CA GLU A 145 -23.69 4.56 -6.70
C GLU A 145 -22.86 4.41 -5.41
N PRO A 146 -22.24 3.26 -5.14
CA PRO A 146 -21.29 3.13 -4.04
C PRO A 146 -20.18 4.17 -4.17
N ALA A 147 -19.82 4.86 -3.07
CA ALA A 147 -18.83 5.93 -3.12
C ALA A 147 -17.49 5.47 -3.73
N CYS A 148 -17.04 4.26 -3.40
CA CYS A 148 -15.82 3.67 -3.95
C CYS A 148 -15.94 3.22 -5.42
N GLY A 149 -17.15 3.02 -5.92
CA GLY A 149 -17.44 2.55 -7.29
C GLY A 149 -18.06 3.59 -8.21
N SER A 150 -18.29 4.80 -7.71
CA SER A 150 -18.93 5.87 -8.51
C SER A 150 -18.02 6.38 -9.60
N LYS A 151 -18.46 6.25 -10.86
CA LYS A 151 -17.74 6.77 -12.02
C LYS A 151 -17.48 8.27 -11.94
N GLY A 152 -18.42 9.03 -11.36
CA GLY A 152 -18.28 10.48 -11.16
C GLY A 152 -17.18 10.85 -10.16
N LEU A 153 -17.01 10.06 -9.11
CA LEU A 153 -15.98 10.23 -8.09
C LEU A 153 -14.62 9.68 -8.54
N GLN A 154 -14.62 8.59 -9.30
CA GLN A 154 -13.41 7.94 -9.81
C GLN A 154 -12.73 8.69 -10.95
N ASN A 155 -13.48 9.39 -11.80
CA ASN A 155 -12.91 10.00 -13.03
C ASN A 155 -11.72 10.94 -12.79
N GLY A 156 -11.62 11.58 -11.64
CA GLY A 156 -10.46 12.38 -11.25
C GLY A 156 -9.28 11.51 -10.75
N LEU A 157 -9.56 10.54 -9.91
CA LEU A 157 -8.56 9.64 -9.32
C LEU A 157 -8.11 8.59 -10.33
N GLU A 158 -9.03 8.05 -11.11
CA GLU A 158 -8.79 7.01 -12.12
C GLU A 158 -7.87 7.50 -13.24
N LYS A 159 -8.02 8.76 -13.69
CA LYS A 159 -7.15 9.32 -14.74
C LYS A 159 -5.70 9.44 -14.26
N ILE A 160 -5.49 9.90 -13.02
CA ILE A 160 -4.16 9.99 -12.39
C ILE A 160 -3.59 8.60 -12.15
N SER A 161 -4.40 7.70 -11.58
CA SER A 161 -4.01 6.32 -11.31
C SER A 161 -3.64 5.56 -12.58
N LYS A 162 -4.42 5.68 -13.66
CA LYS A 162 -4.10 5.07 -14.96
C LYS A 162 -2.78 5.57 -15.53
N ILE A 163 -2.50 6.86 -15.44
CA ILE A 163 -1.24 7.44 -15.93
C ILE A 163 -0.07 6.90 -15.09
N LEU A 164 -0.19 6.91 -13.75
CA LEU A 164 0.84 6.42 -12.84
C LEU A 164 1.10 4.92 -13.01
N MET A 165 0.04 4.10 -13.08
CA MET A 165 0.16 2.66 -13.30
C MET A 165 0.77 2.33 -14.66
N SER A 166 0.40 3.06 -15.72
CA SER A 166 1.00 2.87 -17.04
C SER A 166 2.48 3.27 -17.05
N ALA A 167 2.83 4.38 -16.40
CA ALA A 167 4.22 4.83 -16.26
C ALA A 167 5.05 3.81 -15.46
N LEU A 168 4.50 3.28 -14.36
CA LEU A 168 5.14 2.23 -13.56
C LEU A 168 5.38 0.96 -14.39
N LEU A 169 4.38 0.53 -15.16
CA LEU A 169 4.51 -0.67 -16.01
C LEU A 169 5.59 -0.48 -17.07
N ILE A 170 5.64 0.69 -17.72
CA ILE A 170 6.69 1.02 -18.69
C ILE A 170 8.07 1.01 -18.00
N MET A 171 8.18 1.61 -16.82
CA MET A 171 9.42 1.65 -16.05
C MET A 171 9.90 0.25 -15.69
N ILE A 172 9.03 -0.65 -15.26
CA ILE A 172 9.36 -2.05 -14.97
C ILE A 172 9.90 -2.75 -16.22
N VAL A 173 9.28 -2.55 -17.38
CA VAL A 173 9.75 -3.13 -18.66
C VAL A 173 11.13 -2.57 -19.04
N VAL A 174 11.32 -1.25 -18.94
CA VAL A 174 12.62 -0.60 -19.23
C VAL A 174 13.72 -1.12 -18.30
N LEU A 175 13.44 -1.24 -17.00
CA LEU A 175 14.38 -1.78 -16.03
C LEU A 175 14.70 -3.25 -16.29
N ALA A 176 13.71 -4.06 -16.69
CA ALA A 176 13.95 -5.46 -17.05
C ALA A 176 14.85 -5.56 -18.30
N VAL A 177 14.59 -4.76 -19.34
CA VAL A 177 15.45 -4.70 -20.54
C VAL A 177 16.86 -4.24 -20.17
N HIS A 178 16.98 -3.18 -19.35
CA HIS A 178 18.28 -2.73 -18.86
C HIS A 178 19.01 -3.82 -18.05
N SER A 179 18.30 -4.62 -17.27
CA SER A 179 18.87 -5.70 -16.49
C SER A 179 19.58 -6.77 -17.35
N PHE A 180 19.12 -7.00 -18.58
CA PHE A 180 19.79 -7.91 -19.54
C PHE A 180 21.15 -7.38 -20.03
N THR A 181 21.41 -6.09 -19.92
CA THR A 181 22.70 -5.47 -20.34
C THR A 181 23.78 -5.54 -19.26
N LEU A 182 23.44 -6.00 -18.05
CA LEU A 182 24.37 -6.08 -16.93
C LEU A 182 25.34 -7.25 -17.10
N SER A 183 26.60 -7.02 -16.72
CA SER A 183 27.61 -8.09 -16.66
C SER A 183 27.23 -9.13 -15.61
N GLY A 184 27.06 -10.39 -16.02
CA GLY A 184 26.57 -11.48 -15.13
C GLY A 184 25.06 -11.73 -15.21
N ALA A 185 24.33 -10.97 -16.00
CA ALA A 185 22.87 -11.13 -16.16
C ALA A 185 22.47 -12.57 -16.55
N GLY A 186 23.25 -13.24 -17.39
CA GLY A 186 22.96 -14.61 -17.84
C GLY A 186 22.89 -15.63 -16.71
N GLU A 187 23.73 -15.52 -15.68
CA GLU A 187 23.69 -16.40 -14.51
C GLU A 187 22.43 -16.16 -13.66
N GLY A 188 22.10 -14.89 -13.43
CA GLY A 188 20.88 -14.51 -12.69
C GLY A 188 19.60 -14.95 -13.38
N ILE A 189 19.52 -14.78 -14.71
CA ILE A 189 18.39 -15.23 -15.51
C ILE A 189 18.26 -16.75 -15.47
N ARG A 190 19.39 -17.47 -15.63
CA ARG A 190 19.42 -18.92 -15.57
C ARG A 190 18.95 -19.43 -14.19
N PHE A 191 19.42 -18.81 -13.12
CA PHE A 191 18.99 -19.13 -11.76
C PHE A 191 17.49 -18.93 -11.56
N TYR A 192 16.93 -17.84 -12.12
CA TYR A 192 15.52 -17.51 -11.95
C TYR A 192 14.59 -18.38 -12.79
N LEU A 193 14.93 -18.62 -14.06
CA LEU A 193 14.03 -19.29 -15.02
C LEU A 193 14.20 -20.81 -15.06
N ILE A 194 15.37 -21.35 -14.68
CA ILE A 194 15.64 -22.78 -14.72
C ILE A 194 15.47 -23.40 -13.34
N PRO A 195 14.42 -24.20 -13.14
CA PRO A 195 14.16 -24.83 -11.84
C PRO A 195 15.23 -25.88 -11.52
N ASN A 196 15.76 -25.85 -10.32
CA ASN A 196 16.69 -26.87 -9.83
C ASN A 196 15.91 -28.06 -9.26
N LEU A 197 15.75 -29.10 -10.09
CA LEU A 197 15.02 -30.32 -9.70
C LEU A 197 15.64 -31.07 -8.50
N LYS A 198 16.96 -30.90 -8.26
CA LYS A 198 17.59 -31.50 -7.08
C LYS A 198 17.10 -30.84 -5.79
N THR A 199 17.06 -29.53 -5.76
CA THR A 199 16.54 -28.77 -4.61
C THR A 199 15.04 -29.06 -4.38
N VAL A 200 14.24 -29.19 -5.45
CA VAL A 200 12.82 -29.58 -5.32
C VAL A 200 12.65 -30.95 -4.67
N LYS A 201 13.54 -31.92 -4.99
CA LYS A 201 13.52 -33.25 -4.36
C LYS A 201 13.96 -33.20 -2.89
N GLU A 202 14.96 -32.37 -2.56
CA GLU A 202 15.45 -32.21 -1.18
C GLU A 202 14.43 -31.52 -0.27
N VAL A 203 13.77 -30.48 -0.75
CA VAL A 203 12.75 -29.73 -0.01
C VAL A 203 11.42 -30.48 0.07
N GLY A 204 11.16 -31.36 -0.89
CA GLY A 204 9.92 -32.08 -1.05
C GLY A 204 8.88 -31.31 -1.88
N PHE A 205 8.33 -31.97 -2.88
CA PHE A 205 7.37 -31.38 -3.81
C PHE A 205 6.15 -30.75 -3.13
N GLY A 206 5.61 -31.37 -2.08
CA GLY A 206 4.48 -30.85 -1.31
C GLY A 206 4.76 -29.50 -0.64
N ASN A 207 5.97 -29.33 -0.10
CA ASN A 207 6.38 -28.06 0.52
C ASN A 207 6.52 -26.94 -0.51
N VAL A 208 7.05 -27.27 -1.70
CA VAL A 208 7.18 -26.31 -2.81
C VAL A 208 5.81 -25.85 -3.29
N VAL A 209 4.87 -26.79 -3.48
CA VAL A 209 3.49 -26.48 -3.88
C VAL A 209 2.79 -25.65 -2.81
N SER A 210 2.91 -26.01 -1.53
CA SER A 210 2.31 -25.25 -0.43
C SER A 210 2.85 -23.81 -0.35
N ALA A 211 4.16 -23.63 -0.51
CA ALA A 211 4.77 -22.30 -0.54
C ALA A 211 4.28 -21.47 -1.73
N ALA A 212 4.18 -22.07 -2.91
CA ALA A 212 3.67 -21.39 -4.11
C ALA A 212 2.20 -20.99 -3.97
N MET A 213 1.36 -21.88 -3.40
CA MET A 213 -0.04 -21.59 -3.09
C MET A 213 -0.16 -20.45 -2.09
N ASN A 214 0.58 -20.47 -0.99
CA ASN A 214 0.57 -19.41 0.00
C ASN A 214 0.95 -18.05 -0.63
N GLN A 215 1.96 -18.03 -1.50
CA GLN A 215 2.35 -16.83 -2.21
C GLN A 215 1.23 -16.34 -3.14
N ALA A 216 0.60 -17.22 -3.91
CA ALA A 216 -0.50 -16.88 -4.80
C ALA A 216 -1.72 -16.34 -4.03
N PHE A 217 -2.09 -16.96 -2.91
CA PHE A 217 -3.16 -16.49 -2.03
C PHE A 217 -2.87 -15.09 -1.50
N PHE A 218 -1.62 -14.83 -1.10
CA PHE A 218 -1.22 -13.53 -0.56
C PHE A 218 -1.24 -12.44 -1.65
N THR A 219 -0.67 -12.72 -2.82
CA THR A 219 -0.53 -11.75 -3.92
C THR A 219 -1.89 -11.38 -4.51
N LEU A 220 -2.77 -12.37 -4.71
CA LEU A 220 -4.13 -12.17 -5.23
C LEU A 220 -5.12 -11.73 -4.14
N SER A 221 -4.64 -11.53 -2.89
CA SER A 221 -5.50 -11.16 -1.76
C SER A 221 -6.71 -12.09 -1.57
N LEU A 222 -6.56 -13.36 -1.92
CA LEU A 222 -7.58 -14.38 -1.70
C LEU A 222 -7.73 -14.61 -0.20
N GLY A 223 -8.95 -14.61 0.29
CA GLY A 223 -9.26 -14.78 1.72
C GLY A 223 -9.36 -13.48 2.52
N VAL A 224 -9.01 -12.31 1.94
CA VAL A 224 -9.22 -10.99 2.57
C VAL A 224 -10.50 -10.32 2.03
N ALA A 225 -11.34 -11.04 1.30
CA ALA A 225 -12.57 -10.58 0.66
C ALA A 225 -12.39 -9.37 -0.31
N ALA A 226 -11.16 -8.93 -0.58
CA ALA A 226 -10.90 -7.81 -1.48
C ALA A 226 -11.43 -8.07 -2.89
N MET A 227 -11.22 -9.27 -3.43
CA MET A 227 -11.72 -9.65 -4.76
C MET A 227 -13.25 -9.77 -4.80
N GLU A 228 -13.89 -10.20 -3.71
CA GLU A 228 -15.35 -10.22 -3.58
C GLU A 228 -15.93 -8.81 -3.57
N ILE A 229 -15.29 -7.90 -2.86
CA ILE A 229 -15.66 -6.49 -2.82
C ILE A 229 -15.53 -5.87 -4.22
N PHE A 230 -14.41 -6.08 -4.91
CA PHE A 230 -14.24 -5.60 -6.30
C PHE A 230 -15.26 -6.24 -7.24
N GLY A 231 -15.52 -7.54 -7.10
CA GLY A 231 -16.54 -8.25 -7.89
C GLY A 231 -17.95 -7.71 -7.68
N SER A 232 -18.30 -7.27 -6.47
CA SER A 232 -19.62 -6.69 -6.18
C SER A 232 -19.86 -5.33 -6.86
N TYR A 233 -18.81 -4.62 -7.24
CA TYR A 233 -18.87 -3.32 -7.94
C TYR A 233 -18.79 -3.43 -9.45
N MET A 234 -18.57 -4.61 -10.00
CA MET A 234 -18.47 -4.80 -11.45
C MET A 234 -19.81 -4.59 -12.14
N GLY A 235 -19.79 -3.81 -13.21
CA GLY A 235 -20.98 -3.59 -14.05
C GLY A 235 -21.41 -4.88 -14.77
N LYS A 236 -22.69 -5.00 -15.07
CA LYS A 236 -23.30 -6.18 -15.74
C LYS A 236 -22.68 -6.57 -17.09
N TYR A 237 -21.84 -5.71 -17.66
CA TYR A 237 -21.16 -5.94 -18.96
C TYR A 237 -19.81 -6.65 -18.81
N HIS A 238 -19.33 -6.89 -17.62
CA HIS A 238 -18.05 -7.57 -17.35
C HIS A 238 -18.31 -8.96 -16.76
N THR A 239 -17.62 -9.97 -17.26
CA THR A 239 -17.68 -11.32 -16.68
C THR A 239 -16.64 -11.45 -15.59
N LEU A 240 -17.03 -11.93 -14.41
CA LEU A 240 -16.12 -12.14 -13.26
C LEU A 240 -14.91 -12.99 -13.65
N ALA A 241 -15.13 -14.07 -14.41
CA ALA A 241 -14.06 -14.97 -14.88
C ALA A 241 -13.08 -14.27 -15.82
N GLY A 242 -13.58 -13.41 -16.72
CA GLY A 242 -12.72 -12.67 -17.66
C GLY A 242 -11.85 -11.64 -16.97
N GLU A 243 -12.40 -10.88 -16.02
CA GLU A 243 -11.61 -9.90 -15.25
C GLU A 243 -10.67 -10.57 -14.26
N GLY A 244 -11.08 -11.67 -13.62
CA GLY A 244 -10.21 -12.48 -12.79
C GLY A 244 -8.98 -13.01 -13.54
N LEU A 245 -9.19 -13.52 -14.77
CA LEU A 245 -8.09 -13.99 -15.62
C LEU A 245 -7.14 -12.85 -16.03
N ARG A 246 -7.67 -11.67 -16.35
CA ARG A 246 -6.86 -10.48 -16.67
C ARG A 246 -6.01 -10.03 -15.50
N ILE A 247 -6.58 -10.01 -14.29
CA ILE A 247 -5.86 -9.64 -13.06
C ILE A 247 -4.74 -10.65 -12.79
N CYS A 248 -5.03 -11.96 -12.85
CA CYS A 248 -4.03 -13.01 -12.66
C CYS A 248 -2.90 -12.93 -13.70
N ALA A 249 -3.24 -12.66 -14.97
CA ALA A 249 -2.25 -12.53 -16.03
C ALA A 249 -1.34 -11.31 -15.82
N LEU A 250 -1.92 -10.18 -15.44
CA LEU A 250 -1.15 -8.95 -15.17
C LEU A 250 -0.25 -9.10 -13.94
N ASP A 251 -0.76 -9.67 -12.86
CA ASP A 251 -0.02 -9.95 -11.63
C ASP A 251 1.18 -10.87 -11.90
N THR A 252 0.93 -11.97 -12.61
CA THR A 252 1.98 -12.91 -13.03
C THR A 252 3.02 -12.23 -13.93
N PHE A 253 2.60 -11.39 -14.87
CA PHE A 253 3.50 -10.64 -15.74
C PHE A 253 4.41 -9.70 -14.92
N VAL A 254 3.85 -8.91 -13.99
CA VAL A 254 4.62 -8.01 -13.14
C VAL A 254 5.59 -8.79 -12.25
N ALA A 255 5.17 -9.93 -11.69
CA ALA A 255 6.02 -10.79 -10.87
C ALA A 255 7.22 -11.35 -11.65
N ILE A 256 6.99 -11.82 -12.89
CA ILE A 256 8.07 -12.30 -13.78
C ILE A 256 9.04 -11.16 -14.10
N MET A 257 8.53 -10.00 -14.49
CA MET A 257 9.38 -8.84 -14.82
C MET A 257 10.19 -8.37 -13.61
N ALA A 258 9.60 -8.35 -12.42
CA ALA A 258 10.32 -8.02 -11.19
C ALA A 258 11.47 -9.01 -10.91
N GLY A 259 11.24 -10.30 -11.11
CA GLY A 259 12.28 -11.32 -11.00
C GLY A 259 13.42 -11.10 -12.01
N LEU A 260 13.10 -10.77 -13.25
CA LEU A 260 14.08 -10.46 -14.31
C LEU A 260 14.90 -9.18 -14.01
N ILE A 261 14.44 -8.30 -13.14
CA ILE A 261 15.19 -7.14 -12.66
C ILE A 261 16.12 -7.54 -11.50
N ILE A 262 15.57 -8.25 -10.52
CA ILE A 262 16.22 -8.50 -9.23
C ILE A 262 17.38 -9.51 -9.37
N PHE A 263 17.14 -10.64 -10.03
CA PHE A 263 18.11 -11.72 -10.07
C PHE A 263 19.39 -11.39 -10.88
N PRO A 264 19.29 -10.77 -12.08
CA PRO A 264 20.49 -10.32 -12.78
C PRO A 264 21.27 -9.25 -12.02
N ALA A 265 20.56 -8.30 -11.37
CA ALA A 265 21.21 -7.26 -10.57
C ALA A 265 21.93 -7.83 -9.33
N GLY A 266 21.43 -8.92 -8.75
CA GLY A 266 22.04 -9.61 -7.62
C GLY A 266 23.28 -10.47 -7.97
N SER A 267 23.46 -10.78 -9.25
CA SER A 267 24.56 -11.64 -9.75
C SER A 267 25.84 -10.87 -10.15
N ILE A 268 25.88 -9.54 -9.93
CA ILE A 268 27.05 -8.71 -10.24
C ILE A 268 28.19 -9.04 -9.28
N PRO A 269 29.43 -9.40 -9.76
CA PRO A 269 30.56 -9.66 -8.91
C PRO A 269 30.97 -8.40 -8.11
N PRO A 270 31.50 -8.54 -6.87
CA PRO A 270 31.74 -7.41 -5.96
C PRO A 270 32.86 -6.44 -6.39
N GLY A 271 33.45 -6.61 -7.58
CA GLY A 271 34.58 -5.81 -8.08
C GLY A 271 34.26 -4.45 -8.69
N ASN A 272 33.00 -4.15 -9.03
CA ASN A 272 32.57 -2.87 -9.65
C ASN A 272 31.74 -2.01 -8.70
N SER A 273 32.23 -1.79 -7.50
CA SER A 273 31.47 -1.19 -6.38
C SER A 273 31.19 0.31 -6.49
N GLN A 274 31.72 1.05 -7.46
CA GLN A 274 31.49 2.51 -7.55
C GLN A 274 30.08 2.89 -8.04
N ILE A 275 29.44 2.06 -8.86
CA ILE A 275 28.04 2.27 -9.28
C ILE A 275 27.05 1.79 -8.20
N LEU A 276 27.48 0.83 -7.37
CA LEU A 276 26.67 0.28 -6.27
C LEU A 276 26.59 1.18 -5.04
N GLN A 277 27.55 2.08 -4.83
CA GLN A 277 27.51 3.03 -3.72
C GLN A 277 26.41 4.10 -3.89
N GLN A 278 26.07 4.47 -5.11
CA GLN A 278 24.98 5.38 -5.41
C GLN A 278 23.60 4.67 -5.40
N SER A 279 23.56 3.34 -5.62
CA SER A 279 22.39 2.48 -5.46
C SER A 279 22.18 1.97 -4.02
N CYS A 280 23.13 2.18 -3.11
CA CYS A 280 23.06 1.67 -1.73
C CYS A 280 21.98 2.36 -0.88
N TYR A 281 21.48 3.53 -1.25
CA TYR A 281 20.34 4.14 -0.57
C TYR A 281 19.02 3.39 -0.85
N THR A 282 18.88 2.82 -2.03
CA THR A 282 17.77 1.91 -2.38
C THR A 282 17.99 0.48 -1.81
N LYS A 283 19.22 0.14 -1.47
CA LYS A 283 19.63 -1.18 -0.99
C LYS A 283 19.10 -1.51 0.40
N ASN A 284 18.86 -0.52 1.26
CA ASN A 284 18.40 -0.80 2.62
C ASN A 284 16.95 -1.34 2.68
N HIS A 285 16.10 -1.00 1.72
CA HIS A 285 14.75 -1.57 1.63
C HIS A 285 14.70 -2.91 0.86
N LEU A 286 15.59 -3.08 -0.12
CA LEU A 286 15.68 -4.31 -0.91
C LEU A 286 16.53 -5.37 -0.19
N SER A 287 17.63 -4.97 0.51
CA SER A 287 18.45 -5.85 1.33
C SER A 287 17.69 -6.49 2.48
N ALA A 288 16.81 -5.74 3.14
CA ALA A 288 15.95 -6.29 4.20
C ALA A 288 14.99 -7.37 3.66
N LYS A 289 14.48 -7.20 2.46
CA LYS A 289 13.62 -8.22 1.80
C LYS A 289 14.45 -9.41 1.28
N ILE A 290 15.64 -9.17 0.76
CA ILE A 290 16.56 -10.24 0.29
C ILE A 290 17.17 -10.99 1.48
N GLU A 291 17.48 -10.31 2.59
CA GLU A 291 17.94 -10.93 3.83
C GLU A 291 16.84 -11.73 4.51
N LEU A 292 15.62 -11.22 4.52
CA LEU A 292 14.45 -11.97 4.97
C LEU A 292 14.19 -13.21 4.09
N PHE A 293 14.36 -13.08 2.78
CA PHE A 293 14.26 -14.20 1.85
C PHE A 293 15.41 -15.20 2.05
N ARG A 294 16.63 -14.74 2.34
CA ARG A 294 17.79 -15.55 2.66
C ARG A 294 17.67 -16.24 4.01
N LEU A 295 17.16 -15.58 5.03
CA LEU A 295 16.85 -16.15 6.34
C LEU A 295 15.73 -17.19 6.25
N LEU A 296 14.68 -16.94 5.48
CA LEU A 296 13.57 -17.89 5.27
C LEU A 296 13.99 -19.13 4.46
N PHE A 297 15.05 -19.05 3.64
CA PHE A 297 15.50 -20.16 2.79
C PHE A 297 16.85 -20.75 3.17
N ASN A 298 17.62 -20.15 4.09
CA ASN A 298 18.97 -20.63 4.46
C ASN A 298 19.11 -21.11 5.92
N GLU A 299 18.12 -20.95 6.78
CA GLU A 299 18.14 -21.49 8.14
C GLU A 299 17.61 -22.92 8.23
N ARG A 300 18.16 -23.83 7.40
CA ARG A 300 18.20 -25.28 7.71
C ARG A 300 19.46 -25.92 7.17
N LYS A 301 20.64 -25.38 7.48
CA LYS A 301 21.89 -26.11 7.49
C LYS A 301 22.67 -25.73 8.75
N GLY A 302 22.54 -26.53 9.77
CA GLY A 302 23.39 -26.43 10.93
C GLY A 302 22.76 -26.98 12.19
N ASP A 303 23.20 -28.20 12.52
CA ASP A 303 23.31 -28.77 13.85
C ASP A 303 22.05 -29.33 14.55
N PHE A 304 21.66 -30.51 14.09
CA PHE A 304 21.28 -31.58 15.02
C PHE A 304 22.55 -32.38 15.36
N ASN A 305 23.32 -31.91 16.31
CA ASN A 305 24.23 -32.79 17.07
C ASN A 305 24.36 -32.29 18.52
N GLY A 306 23.78 -33.05 19.37
CA GLY A 306 23.75 -33.17 20.79
C GLY A 306 24.66 -32.26 21.62
N LYS A 307 24.04 -31.60 22.57
CA LYS A 307 24.41 -31.79 24.00
C LYS A 307 23.30 -31.17 24.88
N SER A 308 22.57 -32.04 25.53
CA SER A 308 21.97 -31.80 26.82
C SER A 308 22.98 -31.16 27.79
N ASN A 309 22.64 -30.04 28.42
CA ASN A 309 22.72 -29.92 29.86
C ASN A 309 22.47 -28.48 30.33
N LYS A 310 21.52 -28.39 31.27
CA LYS A 310 21.50 -27.54 32.46
C LYS A 310 21.76 -26.04 32.33
N PHE A 311 20.76 -25.21 32.64
CA PHE A 311 20.85 -24.42 33.86
C PHE A 311 19.47 -23.88 34.25
N TYR A 312 18.96 -24.37 35.36
CA TYR A 312 18.12 -23.65 36.32
C TYR A 312 19.06 -22.73 37.13
N GLY A 313 18.62 -21.47 37.33
CA GLY A 313 19.23 -20.47 38.16
C GLY A 313 18.57 -19.15 37.88
#